data_287cf33761bf9a55dcd6a7476a55fd5a
#
_entry.id   287cf33761bf9a55dcd6a7476a55fd5a
#
_cell.length_a   1.000
_cell.length_b   1.000
_cell.length_c   1.000
_cell.angle_alpha   90.00
_cell.angle_beta   90.00
_cell.angle_gamma   90.00
#
_symmetry.space_group_name_H-M   'P 1'
#
loop_
_entity.id
_entity.type
_entity.pdbx_description
1 polymer ?
#
loop_
_entity_poly.entity_id
_entity_poly.type
_entity_poly.pdbx_seq_one_letter_code
_entity_poly.pdbx_strand_id
1 'polypeptide(L)'
;MPINYSIAMLANPQEKNDPHKAYAKAQINGELTLKELSKEVSNKSTVHAADVSAVLIATVESMLAALKAGKQVDFGELGKFRLQITSKGAITAEDFTSDNITGVTIQFVPGEDLKGIFQG
;
A
#
# COMPACT_ATOMS: atom_id res chain seq x y z
N MET A 1 5.32 4.43 20.40
CA MET A 1 5.47 4.77 18.97
C MET A 1 4.91 6.15 18.69
N PRO A 2 5.70 7.02 18.10
CA PRO A 2 5.27 8.40 17.88
C PRO A 2 4.40 8.56 16.63
N ILE A 3 3.15 8.14 16.74
CA ILE A 3 2.18 8.34 15.68
C ILE A 3 1.35 9.56 16.02
N ASN A 4 1.44 10.59 15.17
CA ASN A 4 0.60 11.76 15.30
C ASN A 4 -0.78 11.45 14.73
N TYR A 5 -1.80 11.93 15.41
CA TYR A 5 -3.16 11.73 14.94
C TYR A 5 -4.01 12.97 15.18
N SER A 6 -5.11 13.06 14.46
CA SER A 6 -6.18 14.01 14.71
C SER A 6 -7.49 13.26 14.92
N ILE A 7 -8.47 13.96 15.44
CA ILE A 7 -9.81 13.39 15.62
C ILE A 7 -10.70 13.92 14.51
N ALA A 8 -11.37 13.02 13.81
CA ALA A 8 -12.34 13.37 12.77
C ALA A 8 -13.73 12.91 13.20
N MET A 9 -14.71 13.78 12.98
CA MET A 9 -16.12 13.44 13.22
C MET A 9 -16.72 12.94 11.91
N LEU A 10 -17.08 11.65 11.88
CA LEU A 10 -17.58 11.01 10.68
C LEU A 10 -19.05 10.66 10.80
N ALA A 11 -19.82 10.95 9.74
CA ALA A 11 -21.21 10.54 9.65
C ALA A 11 -21.30 9.07 9.20
N ASN A 12 -22.32 8.37 9.71
CA ASN A 12 -22.63 7.04 9.21
C ASN A 12 -23.31 7.18 7.84
N PRO A 13 -22.72 6.67 6.75
CA PRO A 13 -23.32 6.84 5.42
C PRO A 13 -24.64 6.09 5.23
N GLN A 14 -24.93 5.08 6.04
CA GLN A 14 -26.16 4.29 5.94
C GLN A 14 -27.29 4.88 6.78
N GLU A 15 -26.98 5.67 7.81
CA GLU A 15 -27.93 6.23 8.75
C GLU A 15 -27.64 7.72 8.93
N LYS A 16 -28.29 8.53 8.10
CA LYS A 16 -28.04 9.98 8.09
C LYS A 16 -28.42 10.68 9.38
N ASN A 17 -29.32 10.08 10.15
CA ASN A 17 -29.77 10.65 11.43
C ASN A 17 -28.95 10.20 12.63
N ASP A 18 -28.01 9.26 12.43
CA ASP A 18 -27.13 8.83 13.51
C ASP A 18 -26.19 9.95 13.91
N PRO A 19 -25.85 10.05 15.22
CA PRO A 19 -24.85 11.04 15.63
C PRO A 19 -23.50 10.75 14.97
N HIS A 20 -22.79 11.83 14.68
CA HIS A 20 -21.40 11.70 14.21
C HIS A 20 -20.55 11.15 15.35
N LYS A 21 -19.63 10.24 15.01
CA LYS A 21 -18.70 9.65 15.97
C LYS A 21 -17.31 10.20 15.76
N ALA A 22 -16.54 10.28 16.84
CA ALA A 22 -15.15 10.71 16.78
C ALA A 22 -14.24 9.51 16.48
N TYR A 23 -13.34 9.66 15.51
CA TYR A 23 -12.38 8.63 15.15
C TYR A 23 -10.98 9.25 15.10
N ALA A 24 -9.97 8.46 15.50
CA ALA A 24 -8.59 8.86 15.33
C ALA A 24 -8.20 8.76 13.86
N LYS A 25 -7.47 9.76 13.38
CA LYS A 25 -6.93 9.80 12.02
C LYS A 25 -5.44 10.08 12.10
N ALA A 26 -4.63 9.25 11.42
CA ALA A 26 -3.20 9.46 11.38
C ALA A 26 -2.86 10.81 10.74
N GLN A 27 -1.94 11.54 11.33
CA GLN A 27 -1.42 12.78 10.77
C GLN A 27 -0.06 12.50 10.14
N ILE A 28 0.10 12.92 8.88
CA ILE A 28 1.39 12.83 8.23
C ILE A 28 2.29 13.93 8.79
N ASN A 29 3.47 13.52 9.29
CA ASN A 29 4.42 14.43 9.93
C ASN A 29 5.69 14.57 9.09
N GLY A 30 5.51 14.83 7.82
CA GLY A 30 6.61 14.98 6.88
C GLY A 30 6.67 13.82 5.88
N GLU A 31 7.64 13.88 5.01
CA GLU A 31 7.80 12.91 3.94
C GLU A 31 9.28 12.55 3.79
N LEU A 32 9.58 11.25 3.78
CA LEU A 32 10.90 10.77 3.46
C LEU A 32 10.94 10.47 1.96
N THR A 33 11.64 11.30 1.20
CA THR A 33 11.70 11.15 -0.25
C THR A 33 12.62 10.01 -0.67
N LEU A 34 12.53 9.59 -1.92
CA LEU A 34 13.44 8.57 -2.46
C LEU A 34 14.89 9.03 -2.36
N LYS A 35 15.16 10.30 -2.59
CA LYS A 35 16.51 10.86 -2.49
C LYS A 35 17.05 10.74 -1.05
N GLU A 36 16.24 11.10 -0.08
CA GLU A 36 16.63 11.01 1.34
C GLU A 36 16.77 9.57 1.80
N LEU A 37 15.85 8.70 1.38
CA LEU A 37 15.91 7.28 1.67
C LEU A 37 17.19 6.66 1.10
N SER A 38 17.55 7.04 -0.12
CA SER A 38 18.77 6.54 -0.77
C SER A 38 20.01 6.95 0.00
N LYS A 39 20.03 8.17 0.54
CA LYS A 39 21.15 8.64 1.38
C LYS A 39 21.24 7.84 2.68
N GLU A 40 20.11 7.59 3.33
CA GLU A 40 20.10 6.81 4.57
C GLU A 40 20.56 5.38 4.33
N VAL A 41 20.11 4.74 3.26
CA VAL A 41 20.54 3.38 2.89
C VAL A 41 22.04 3.37 2.55
N SER A 42 22.53 4.38 1.84
CA SER A 42 23.94 4.52 1.51
C SER A 42 24.79 4.59 2.78
N ASN A 43 24.33 5.32 3.80
CA ASN A 43 25.03 5.44 5.08
C ASN A 43 25.09 4.12 5.86
N LYS A 44 24.15 3.21 5.61
CA LYS A 44 24.06 1.91 6.28
C LYS A 44 24.69 0.77 5.46
N SER A 45 25.25 1.09 4.30
CA SER A 45 25.78 0.09 3.37
C SER A 45 27.08 0.61 2.75
N THR A 46 27.65 -0.17 1.84
CA THR A 46 28.83 0.22 1.09
C THR A 46 28.51 0.82 -0.28
N VAL A 47 27.21 1.07 -0.54
CA VAL A 47 26.73 1.47 -1.86
C VAL A 47 26.49 2.98 -1.89
N HIS A 48 26.90 3.65 -2.98
CA HIS A 48 26.65 5.08 -3.16
C HIS A 48 25.16 5.36 -3.31
N ALA A 49 24.72 6.55 -2.85
CA ALA A 49 23.31 6.94 -2.90
C ALA A 49 22.72 6.91 -4.31
N ALA A 50 23.50 7.30 -5.32
CA ALA A 50 23.06 7.24 -6.71
C ALA A 50 22.79 5.80 -7.17
N ASP A 51 23.63 4.86 -6.75
CA ASP A 51 23.43 3.45 -7.06
C ASP A 51 22.23 2.87 -6.32
N VAL A 52 22.01 3.29 -5.08
CA VAL A 52 20.82 2.89 -4.32
C VAL A 52 19.55 3.35 -5.03
N SER A 53 19.50 4.61 -5.48
CA SER A 53 18.35 5.12 -6.24
C SER A 53 18.12 4.31 -7.52
N ALA A 54 19.18 4.00 -8.26
CA ALA A 54 19.08 3.22 -9.49
C ALA A 54 18.52 1.81 -9.22
N VAL A 55 19.00 1.17 -8.17
CA VAL A 55 18.53 -0.18 -7.77
C VAL A 55 17.05 -0.13 -7.36
N LEU A 56 16.65 0.87 -6.57
CA LEU A 56 15.26 1.00 -6.14
C LEU A 56 14.32 1.23 -7.33
N ILE A 57 14.72 2.06 -8.29
CA ILE A 57 13.92 2.31 -9.49
C ILE A 57 13.80 1.01 -10.32
N ALA A 58 14.90 0.31 -10.52
CA ALA A 58 14.90 -0.96 -11.25
C ALA A 58 14.05 -2.01 -10.54
N THR A 59 14.06 -2.03 -9.21
CA THR A 59 13.24 -2.93 -8.41
C THR A 59 11.74 -2.67 -8.66
N VAL A 60 11.33 -1.41 -8.64
CA VAL A 60 9.93 -1.04 -8.91
C VAL A 60 9.52 -1.44 -10.32
N GLU A 61 10.39 -1.23 -11.31
CA GLU A 61 10.11 -1.64 -12.69
C GLU A 61 9.90 -3.16 -12.81
N SER A 62 10.74 -3.94 -12.14
CA SER A 62 10.62 -5.40 -12.14
C SER A 62 9.36 -5.86 -11.42
N MET A 63 9.01 -5.21 -10.31
CA MET A 63 7.77 -5.50 -9.59
C MET A 63 6.55 -5.22 -10.46
N LEU A 64 6.57 -4.09 -11.16
CA LEU A 64 5.46 -3.71 -12.03
C LEU A 64 5.27 -4.74 -13.15
N ALA A 65 6.36 -5.19 -13.77
CA ALA A 65 6.30 -6.22 -14.80
C ALA A 65 5.71 -7.53 -14.27
N ALA A 66 6.11 -7.95 -13.07
CA ALA A 66 5.59 -9.16 -12.45
C ALA A 66 4.11 -9.05 -12.13
N LEU A 67 3.68 -7.91 -11.58
CA LEU A 67 2.27 -7.66 -11.27
C LEU A 67 1.41 -7.64 -12.53
N LYS A 68 1.90 -7.03 -13.61
CA LYS A 68 1.20 -7.05 -14.90
C LYS A 68 1.06 -8.45 -15.47
N ALA A 69 2.01 -9.35 -15.17
CA ALA A 69 1.95 -10.75 -15.58
C ALA A 69 1.06 -11.59 -14.65
N GLY A 70 0.40 -10.98 -13.68
CA GLY A 70 -0.50 -11.66 -12.75
C GLY A 70 0.20 -12.36 -11.59
N LYS A 71 1.46 -12.05 -11.35
CA LYS A 71 2.21 -12.66 -10.25
C LYS A 71 2.07 -11.84 -8.98
N GLN A 72 2.16 -12.53 -7.84
CA GLN A 72 2.36 -11.90 -6.55
C GLN A 72 3.85 -11.63 -6.37
N VAL A 73 4.18 -10.47 -5.84
CA VAL A 73 5.58 -10.12 -5.53
C VAL A 73 5.79 -10.26 -4.03
N ASP A 74 6.67 -11.16 -3.63
CA ASP A 74 7.07 -11.31 -2.23
C ASP A 74 8.36 -10.51 -2.03
N PHE A 75 8.28 -9.46 -1.23
CA PHE A 75 9.41 -8.56 -0.95
C PHE A 75 10.07 -8.88 0.39
N GLY A 76 9.93 -10.11 0.87
CA GLY A 76 10.53 -10.52 2.13
C GLY A 76 9.84 -9.87 3.33
N GLU A 77 10.64 -9.35 4.25
CA GLU A 77 10.13 -8.77 5.49
C GLU A 77 9.25 -7.54 5.30
N LEU A 78 9.40 -6.83 4.19
CA LEU A 78 8.53 -5.69 3.87
C LEU A 78 7.09 -6.14 3.70
N GLY A 79 6.88 -7.23 2.99
CA GLY A 79 5.54 -7.75 2.74
C GLY A 79 5.36 -8.21 1.32
N LYS A 80 4.11 -8.32 0.92
CA LYS A 80 3.74 -8.85 -0.40
C LYS A 80 2.83 -7.88 -1.13
N PHE A 81 2.99 -7.84 -2.45
CA PHE A 81 2.16 -7.04 -3.34
C PHE A 81 1.44 -7.97 -4.31
N ARG A 82 0.16 -7.69 -4.54
CA ARG A 82 -0.63 -8.45 -5.50
C ARG A 82 -1.70 -7.56 -6.11
N LEU A 83 -2.20 -7.96 -7.28
CA LEU A 83 -3.33 -7.30 -7.88
C LEU A 83 -4.63 -7.78 -7.25
N GLN A 84 -5.56 -6.85 -7.10
CA GLN A 84 -6.92 -7.14 -6.70
C GLN A 84 -7.86 -6.61 -7.79
N ILE A 85 -8.79 -7.45 -8.21
CA ILE A 85 -9.74 -7.10 -9.25
C ILE A 85 -11.06 -6.71 -8.60
N THR A 86 -11.62 -5.58 -9.01
CA THR A 86 -12.98 -5.21 -8.65
C THR A 86 -13.89 -5.49 -9.84
N SER A 87 -15.07 -6.04 -9.57
CA SER A 87 -15.99 -6.40 -10.64
C SER A 87 -17.43 -6.15 -10.22
N LYS A 88 -18.30 -6.03 -11.21
CA LYS A 88 -19.74 -6.09 -10.99
C LYS A 88 -20.15 -7.56 -10.91
N GLY A 89 -21.06 -7.86 -9.99
CA GLY A 89 -21.61 -9.20 -9.91
C GLY A 89 -22.40 -9.58 -11.14
N ALA A 90 -22.45 -10.87 -11.45
CA ALA A 90 -23.34 -11.44 -12.42
C ALA A 90 -24.25 -12.44 -11.72
N ILE A 91 -25.44 -12.69 -12.27
CA ILE A 91 -26.42 -13.59 -11.65
C ILE A 91 -25.88 -15.02 -11.60
N THR A 92 -25.17 -15.44 -12.65
CA THR A 92 -24.54 -16.76 -12.74
C THR A 92 -23.10 -16.61 -13.20
N ALA A 93 -22.30 -17.65 -12.98
CA ALA A 93 -20.92 -17.66 -13.48
C ALA A 93 -20.87 -17.62 -15.01
N GLU A 94 -21.87 -18.18 -15.69
CA GLU A 94 -21.94 -18.18 -17.14
C GLU A 94 -22.21 -16.79 -17.71
N ASP A 95 -22.92 -15.94 -16.95
CA ASP A 95 -23.22 -14.58 -17.36
C ASP A 95 -22.05 -13.63 -17.12
N PHE A 96 -21.05 -14.04 -16.34
CA PHE A 96 -19.91 -13.20 -16.05
C PHE A 96 -18.96 -13.14 -17.24
N THR A 97 -18.61 -11.93 -17.65
CA THR A 97 -17.63 -11.68 -18.71
C THR A 97 -16.58 -10.71 -18.22
N SER A 98 -15.52 -10.52 -19.00
CA SER A 98 -14.49 -9.55 -18.69
C SER A 98 -15.02 -8.12 -18.56
N ASP A 99 -16.14 -7.82 -19.20
CA ASP A 99 -16.80 -6.51 -19.12
C ASP A 99 -17.35 -6.23 -17.71
N ASN A 100 -17.52 -7.25 -16.89
CA ASN A 100 -17.92 -7.10 -15.49
C ASN A 100 -16.77 -6.57 -14.61
N ILE A 101 -15.53 -6.66 -15.08
CA ILE A 101 -14.37 -6.16 -14.34
C ILE A 101 -14.34 -4.64 -14.46
N THR A 102 -14.46 -3.95 -13.32
CA THR A 102 -14.55 -2.49 -13.27
C THR A 102 -13.24 -1.81 -12.92
N GLY A 103 -12.28 -2.55 -12.38
CA GLY A 103 -10.99 -1.96 -12.05
C GLY A 103 -10.02 -2.97 -11.49
N VAL A 104 -8.76 -2.52 -11.40
CA VAL A 104 -7.67 -3.29 -10.84
C VAL A 104 -6.94 -2.39 -9.85
N THR A 105 -6.69 -2.88 -8.65
CA THR A 105 -5.94 -2.16 -7.63
C THR A 105 -4.77 -3.03 -7.16
N ILE A 106 -3.79 -2.38 -6.53
CA ILE A 106 -2.66 -3.09 -5.93
C ILE A 106 -2.95 -3.22 -4.44
N GLN A 107 -2.92 -4.45 -3.94
CA GLN A 107 -3.04 -4.73 -2.52
C GLN A 107 -1.67 -4.99 -1.93
N PHE A 108 -1.37 -4.31 -0.82
CA PHE A 108 -0.17 -4.54 -0.05
C PHE A 108 -0.50 -5.28 1.24
N VAL A 109 0.15 -6.41 1.47
CA VAL A 109 0.03 -7.18 2.71
C VAL A 109 1.34 -7.00 3.47
N PRO A 110 1.35 -6.26 4.58
CA PRO A 110 2.59 -6.00 5.30
C PRO A 110 3.19 -7.26 5.91
N GLY A 111 4.52 -7.30 5.99
CA GLY A 111 5.24 -8.35 6.69
C GLY A 111 5.13 -8.19 8.21
N GLU A 112 5.71 -9.12 8.95
CA GLU A 112 5.57 -9.16 10.41
C GLU A 112 6.10 -7.89 11.09
N ASP A 113 7.23 -7.37 10.63
CA ASP A 113 7.82 -6.16 11.23
C ASP A 113 6.90 -4.95 11.08
N LEU A 114 6.27 -4.80 9.90
CA LEU A 114 5.34 -3.71 9.68
C LEU A 114 4.02 -3.90 10.43
N LYS A 115 3.56 -5.14 10.57
CA LYS A 115 2.36 -5.43 11.38
C LYS A 115 2.58 -5.10 12.86
N GLY A 116 3.81 -5.23 13.33
CA GLY A 116 4.16 -4.94 14.71
C GLY A 116 4.35 -3.47 15.03
N ILE A 117 4.20 -2.57 14.06
CA ILE A 117 4.52 -1.15 14.24
C ILE A 117 3.71 -0.50 15.36
N PHE A 118 2.48 -0.92 15.56
CA PHE A 118 1.63 -0.38 16.62
C PHE A 118 2.12 -0.80 18.02
N GLN A 119 2.77 -1.94 18.12
CA GLN A 119 3.28 -2.49 19.38
C GLN A 119 4.66 -1.95 19.74
N GLY A 120 5.34 -1.38 18.76
CA GLY A 120 6.65 -0.79 18.93
C GLY A 120 6.59 0.59 19.53
#